data_b2882a8c9adbf9785dbd44773b9be68a
#
_entry.id   b2882a8c9adbf9785dbd44773b9be68a
#
_cell.length_a   1.000
_cell.length_b   1.000
_cell.length_c   1.000
_cell.angle_alpha   90.00
_cell.angle_beta   90.00
_cell.angle_gamma   90.00
#
_symmetry.space_group_name_H-M   'P 1'
#
loop_
_entity.id
_entity.type
_entity.pdbx_description
1 polymer ?
#
loop_
_entity_poly.entity_id
_entity_poly.type
_entity_poly.pdbx_seq_one_letter_code
_entity_poly.pdbx_strand_id
1 'polypeptide(L)'
;MGPSRKIVCCMVGVLPALSPLPATGQPYPARPIELIVTTSAGSGGDLVSRAVSEITRREKFLQQPLVVVNRVGGAGVVGYTYFKTKRADPYHIMSVTATILSMAYRPDVNIGLENYQPLALMAIDPQTIMVPADSPYKTFKELIEAARKSPNTLVAATTSIQGTGRQVVWMLERAVPGAKFRFVTFKGGSDAVTATAGGHTTFTTENLSEGRSFVEGKKLRVLAISSDKRLPQAPDVPTLQELGYPVVAGTIRGFTFTAGVPKEAVTTMETALEQAHRSKQWKEFVERNIFQDIFLGSAGFAKFLAQRLEETRPFYDDVGLGRKP
;
A
#
# COMPACT_ATOMS: atom_id res chain seq x y z
N MET A 1 -98.87 26.71 -0.89
CA MET A 1 -97.91 25.68 -0.50
C MET A 1 -96.78 25.72 -1.54
N GLY A 2 -95.66 26.36 -1.27
CA GLY A 2 -94.53 26.49 -2.18
C GLY A 2 -93.33 25.73 -1.58
N PRO A 3 -92.45 25.07 -2.38
CA PRO A 3 -91.38 24.27 -1.87
C PRO A 3 -90.12 25.10 -1.52
N SER A 4 -89.63 24.85 -0.33
CA SER A 4 -88.36 25.40 0.19
C SER A 4 -87.12 24.93 -0.61
N ARG A 5 -86.38 25.83 -1.19
CA ARG A 5 -85.09 25.59 -1.77
C ARG A 5 -84.02 25.57 -0.63
N LYS A 6 -83.40 24.42 -0.40
CA LYS A 6 -82.23 24.31 0.46
C LYS A 6 -80.98 24.69 -0.36
N ILE A 7 -80.32 25.73 0.08
CA ILE A 7 -79.04 26.16 -0.44
C ILE A 7 -77.93 25.23 0.22
N VAL A 8 -77.28 24.43 -0.56
CA VAL A 8 -76.08 23.64 -0.14
C VAL A 8 -74.86 24.53 -0.36
N CYS A 9 -74.27 24.97 0.72
CA CYS A 9 -73.01 25.71 0.70
C CYS A 9 -71.83 24.72 0.63
N CYS A 10 -71.19 24.58 -0.55
CA CYS A 10 -69.96 23.81 -0.69
C CYS A 10 -68.80 24.61 -0.11
N MET A 11 -68.28 24.21 1.06
CA MET A 11 -66.99 24.67 1.56
C MET A 11 -65.84 23.97 0.73
N VAL A 12 -65.19 24.74 -0.12
CA VAL A 12 -63.96 24.32 -0.77
C VAL A 12 -62.82 24.50 0.24
N GLY A 13 -62.41 23.42 0.85
CA GLY A 13 -61.25 23.38 1.74
C GLY A 13 -59.95 23.55 0.90
N VAL A 14 -59.28 24.68 1.08
CA VAL A 14 -57.93 24.90 0.54
C VAL A 14 -56.93 24.12 1.41
N LEU A 15 -56.49 22.97 0.94
CA LEU A 15 -55.34 22.24 1.52
C LEU A 15 -54.08 23.09 1.30
N PRO A 16 -53.30 23.41 2.35
CA PRO A 16 -51.98 24.03 2.17
C PRO A 16 -51.06 23.04 1.45
N ALA A 17 -50.49 23.47 0.30
CA ALA A 17 -49.43 22.73 -0.39
C ALA A 17 -48.21 22.63 0.53
N LEU A 18 -47.94 21.46 1.09
CA LEU A 18 -46.65 21.16 1.73
C LEU A 18 -45.55 21.24 0.65
N SER A 19 -44.81 22.35 0.64
CA SER A 19 -43.58 22.46 -0.13
C SER A 19 -42.61 21.38 0.37
N PRO A 20 -42.03 20.54 -0.51
CA PRO A 20 -41.00 19.58 -0.08
C PRO A 20 -39.84 20.35 0.49
N LEU A 21 -39.54 20.16 1.78
CA LEU A 21 -38.27 20.59 2.37
C LEU A 21 -37.12 19.99 1.56
N PRO A 22 -36.08 20.78 1.20
CA PRO A 22 -34.93 20.24 0.57
C PRO A 22 -34.36 19.13 1.48
N ALA A 23 -34.28 17.90 0.97
CA ALA A 23 -33.62 16.82 1.65
C ALA A 23 -32.12 17.22 1.77
N THR A 24 -31.78 17.78 2.92
CA THR A 24 -30.36 17.98 3.27
C THR A 24 -29.76 16.59 3.35
N GLY A 25 -29.05 16.18 2.28
CA GLY A 25 -28.33 14.92 2.26
C GLY A 25 -27.47 14.83 3.51
N GLN A 26 -27.47 13.67 4.17
CA GLN A 26 -26.61 13.46 5.34
C GLN A 26 -25.17 13.72 4.93
N PRO A 27 -24.38 14.45 5.76
CA PRO A 27 -22.97 14.73 5.42
C PRO A 27 -22.19 13.43 5.27
N TYR A 28 -21.33 13.38 4.28
CA TYR A 28 -20.43 12.22 4.06
C TYR A 28 -19.34 12.21 5.14
N PRO A 29 -19.01 11.01 5.72
CA PRO A 29 -19.66 9.70 5.57
C PRO A 29 -20.87 9.53 6.51
N ALA A 30 -22.00 9.05 5.97
CA ALA A 30 -23.22 8.77 6.74
C ALA A 30 -23.30 7.32 7.29
N ARG A 31 -22.42 6.43 6.83
CA ARG A 31 -22.31 5.02 7.25
C ARG A 31 -20.84 4.55 7.25
N PRO A 32 -20.51 3.43 7.90
CA PRO A 32 -19.15 2.86 7.88
C PRO A 32 -18.59 2.70 6.47
N ILE A 33 -17.28 2.92 6.33
CA ILE A 33 -16.53 2.79 5.08
C ILE A 33 -15.73 1.50 5.12
N GLU A 34 -15.88 0.62 4.11
CA GLU A 34 -15.05 -0.58 3.96
C GLU A 34 -13.64 -0.19 3.50
N LEU A 35 -12.63 -0.55 4.30
CA LEU A 35 -11.22 -0.40 3.98
C LEU A 35 -10.67 -1.76 3.54
N ILE A 36 -10.54 -1.94 2.23
CA ILE A 36 -10.10 -3.19 1.61
C ILE A 36 -8.58 -3.30 1.70
N VAL A 37 -8.09 -4.43 2.21
CA VAL A 37 -6.68 -4.80 2.28
C VAL A 37 -6.46 -6.05 1.43
N THR A 38 -5.54 -6.00 0.46
CA THR A 38 -5.29 -7.09 -0.48
C THR A 38 -4.26 -8.11 0.02
N THR A 39 -3.75 -7.91 1.23
CA THR A 39 -2.73 -8.74 1.88
C THR A 39 -3.30 -9.38 3.16
N SER A 40 -2.58 -10.39 3.69
CA SER A 40 -2.99 -11.10 4.89
C SER A 40 -3.01 -10.20 6.13
N ALA A 41 -3.79 -10.55 7.12
CA ALA A 41 -3.78 -9.91 8.43
C ALA A 41 -2.37 -9.95 9.04
N GLY A 42 -1.95 -8.84 9.66
CA GLY A 42 -0.61 -8.67 10.23
C GLY A 42 0.48 -8.27 9.23
N SER A 43 0.19 -8.22 7.92
CA SER A 43 1.12 -7.65 6.93
C SER A 43 1.23 -6.13 7.06
N GLY A 44 2.29 -5.53 6.50
CA GLY A 44 2.50 -4.09 6.56
C GLY A 44 1.32 -3.26 6.04
N GLY A 45 0.61 -3.70 4.99
CA GLY A 45 -0.60 -3.06 4.48
C GLY A 45 -1.78 -3.13 5.47
N ASP A 46 -1.96 -4.28 6.12
CA ASP A 46 -2.99 -4.47 7.15
C ASP A 46 -2.68 -3.64 8.41
N LEU A 47 -1.42 -3.64 8.86
CA LEU A 47 -0.99 -2.86 10.02
C LEU A 47 -1.24 -1.35 9.83
N VAL A 48 -0.86 -0.79 8.68
CA VAL A 48 -1.12 0.61 8.33
C VAL A 48 -2.64 0.89 8.29
N SER A 49 -3.42 0.00 7.68
CA SER A 49 -4.87 0.16 7.57
C SER A 49 -5.55 0.17 8.94
N ARG A 50 -5.16 -0.73 9.85
CA ARG A 50 -5.69 -0.77 11.22
C ARG A 50 -5.23 0.42 12.05
N ALA A 51 -3.99 0.86 11.90
CA ALA A 51 -3.50 2.05 12.58
C ALA A 51 -4.31 3.30 12.17
N VAL A 52 -4.50 3.51 10.87
CA VAL A 52 -5.31 4.64 10.35
C VAL A 52 -6.77 4.53 10.80
N SER A 53 -7.38 3.34 10.71
CA SER A 53 -8.74 3.10 11.20
C SER A 53 -8.89 3.46 12.68
N GLU A 54 -7.97 3.01 13.52
CA GLU A 54 -8.00 3.28 14.96
C GLU A 54 -7.76 4.76 15.28
N ILE A 55 -6.79 5.40 14.62
CA ILE A 55 -6.47 6.81 14.81
C ILE A 55 -7.67 7.68 14.41
N THR A 56 -8.22 7.47 13.21
CA THR A 56 -9.37 8.26 12.73
C THR A 56 -10.60 8.10 13.63
N ARG A 57 -10.80 6.90 14.20
CA ARG A 57 -11.89 6.62 15.15
C ARG A 57 -11.67 7.31 16.50
N ARG A 58 -10.46 7.18 17.09
CA ARG A 58 -10.15 7.74 18.42
C ARG A 58 -10.16 9.26 18.44
N GLU A 59 -9.53 9.85 17.44
CA GLU A 59 -9.42 11.31 17.29
C GLU A 59 -10.66 11.93 16.63
N LYS A 60 -11.66 11.11 16.23
CA LYS A 60 -12.90 11.54 15.58
C LYS A 60 -12.66 12.35 14.30
N PHE A 61 -11.64 12.02 13.52
CA PHE A 61 -11.36 12.66 12.23
C PHE A 61 -12.38 12.29 11.16
N LEU A 62 -13.12 11.19 11.35
CA LEU A 62 -14.26 10.79 10.55
C LEU A 62 -15.49 10.56 11.44
N GLN A 63 -16.67 10.91 10.94
CA GLN A 63 -17.93 10.66 11.64
C GLN A 63 -18.28 9.17 11.72
N GLN A 64 -17.80 8.38 10.76
CA GLN A 64 -18.04 6.95 10.66
C GLN A 64 -16.71 6.18 10.62
N PRO A 65 -16.67 4.95 11.14
CA PRO A 65 -15.43 4.18 11.19
C PRO A 65 -15.01 3.62 9.83
N LEU A 66 -13.70 3.44 9.67
CA LEU A 66 -13.11 2.61 8.63
C LEU A 66 -13.12 1.16 9.09
N VAL A 67 -13.79 0.27 8.35
CA VAL A 67 -13.88 -1.16 8.68
C VAL A 67 -12.88 -1.92 7.80
N VAL A 68 -11.80 -2.42 8.40
CA VAL A 68 -10.75 -3.14 7.68
C VAL A 68 -11.21 -4.54 7.29
N VAL A 69 -11.15 -4.84 5.98
CA VAL A 69 -11.54 -6.14 5.41
C VAL A 69 -10.42 -6.70 4.53
N ASN A 70 -9.85 -7.85 4.92
CA ASN A 70 -8.80 -8.49 4.13
C ASN A 70 -9.42 -9.33 3.01
N ARG A 71 -9.04 -9.05 1.74
CA ARG A 71 -9.43 -9.79 0.53
C ARG A 71 -8.20 -10.30 -0.20
N VAL A 72 -7.68 -11.39 0.32
CA VAL A 72 -6.41 -12.00 -0.09
C VAL A 72 -6.60 -12.97 -1.24
N GLY A 73 -5.62 -13.08 -2.14
CA GLY A 73 -5.56 -14.11 -3.18
C GLY A 73 -5.00 -13.60 -4.51
N GLY A 74 -4.39 -14.51 -5.29
CA GLY A 74 -3.87 -14.24 -6.62
C GLY A 74 -2.86 -13.07 -6.70
N ALA A 75 -1.97 -12.93 -5.72
CA ALA A 75 -1.06 -11.79 -5.61
C ALA A 75 -1.80 -10.44 -5.63
N GLY A 76 -2.96 -10.37 -4.96
CA GLY A 76 -3.80 -9.17 -4.87
C GLY A 76 -4.97 -9.11 -5.85
N VAL A 77 -4.99 -9.93 -6.91
CA VAL A 77 -6.04 -9.90 -7.96
C VAL A 77 -7.43 -9.98 -7.37
N VAL A 78 -7.68 -10.84 -6.38
CA VAL A 78 -9.00 -10.99 -5.74
C VAL A 78 -9.48 -9.65 -5.17
N GLY A 79 -8.66 -8.96 -4.39
CA GLY A 79 -9.03 -7.69 -3.79
C GLY A 79 -9.19 -6.56 -4.81
N TYR A 80 -8.27 -6.47 -5.78
CA TYR A 80 -8.33 -5.46 -6.84
C TYR A 80 -9.56 -5.65 -7.75
N THR A 81 -9.90 -6.89 -8.12
CA THR A 81 -11.10 -7.19 -8.93
C THR A 81 -12.38 -6.84 -8.15
N TYR A 82 -12.45 -7.22 -6.88
CA TYR A 82 -13.57 -6.81 -6.03
C TYR A 82 -13.68 -5.29 -5.94
N PHE A 83 -12.57 -4.60 -5.69
CA PHE A 83 -12.58 -3.14 -5.58
C PHE A 83 -13.06 -2.46 -6.87
N LYS A 84 -12.67 -2.97 -8.04
CA LYS A 84 -13.12 -2.48 -9.34
C LYS A 84 -14.65 -2.52 -9.47
N THR A 85 -15.34 -3.52 -8.86
CA THR A 85 -16.82 -3.57 -8.85
C THR A 85 -17.48 -2.44 -8.05
N LYS A 86 -16.72 -1.72 -7.22
CA LYS A 86 -17.16 -0.61 -6.37
C LYS A 86 -16.96 0.75 -7.02
N ARG A 87 -17.00 0.81 -8.35
CA ARG A 87 -16.75 2.05 -9.10
C ARG A 87 -17.67 3.18 -8.63
N ALA A 88 -17.06 4.36 -8.40
CA ALA A 88 -17.72 5.58 -7.94
C ALA A 88 -18.45 5.48 -6.59
N ASP A 89 -18.20 4.41 -5.80
CA ASP A 89 -18.78 4.26 -4.48
C ASP A 89 -17.83 4.84 -3.40
N PRO A 90 -18.18 5.95 -2.73
CA PRO A 90 -17.32 6.59 -1.73
C PRO A 90 -17.23 5.81 -0.40
N TYR A 91 -17.96 4.71 -0.26
CA TYR A 91 -17.93 3.86 0.95
C TYR A 91 -16.99 2.66 0.84
N HIS A 92 -16.14 2.64 -0.18
CA HIS A 92 -15.10 1.64 -0.35
C HIS A 92 -13.77 2.32 -0.67
N ILE A 93 -12.80 2.19 0.22
CA ILE A 93 -11.40 2.58 -0.02
C ILE A 93 -10.52 1.35 -0.02
N MET A 94 -9.36 1.45 -0.63
CA MET A 94 -8.40 0.35 -0.66
C MET A 94 -7.02 0.80 -0.20
N SER A 95 -6.37 -0.05 0.60
CA SER A 95 -4.97 0.09 0.94
C SER A 95 -4.09 -0.22 -0.28
N VAL A 96 -3.20 0.70 -0.62
CA VAL A 96 -2.31 0.62 -1.77
C VAL A 96 -0.93 0.12 -1.36
N THR A 97 -0.44 -0.85 -2.12
CA THR A 97 0.95 -1.33 -2.10
C THR A 97 1.54 -1.24 -3.51
N ALA A 98 2.78 -1.66 -3.71
CA ALA A 98 3.39 -1.72 -5.05
C ALA A 98 2.57 -2.59 -6.04
N THR A 99 1.67 -3.44 -5.55
CA THR A 99 0.77 -4.26 -6.38
C THR A 99 -0.10 -3.41 -7.30
N ILE A 100 -0.46 -2.17 -6.94
CA ILE A 100 -1.23 -1.27 -7.83
C ILE A 100 -0.50 -1.02 -9.15
N LEU A 101 0.84 -0.97 -9.13
CA LEU A 101 1.66 -0.80 -10.32
C LEU A 101 1.68 -2.08 -11.15
N SER A 102 1.86 -3.24 -10.52
CA SER A 102 1.86 -4.52 -11.23
C SER A 102 0.51 -4.84 -11.90
N MET A 103 -0.62 -4.42 -11.29
CA MET A 103 -1.96 -4.58 -11.88
C MET A 103 -2.09 -3.85 -13.21
N ALA A 104 -1.45 -2.67 -13.36
CA ALA A 104 -1.48 -1.90 -14.60
C ALA A 104 -0.76 -2.60 -15.77
N TYR A 105 0.16 -3.52 -15.48
CA TYR A 105 0.89 -4.31 -16.48
C TYR A 105 0.26 -5.70 -16.75
N ARG A 106 -0.80 -6.05 -16.03
CA ARG A 106 -1.48 -7.35 -16.18
C ARG A 106 -2.64 -7.26 -17.17
N PRO A 107 -2.51 -7.80 -18.39
CA PRO A 107 -3.57 -7.74 -19.41
C PRO A 107 -4.80 -8.56 -19.01
N ASP A 108 -4.61 -9.62 -18.22
CA ASP A 108 -5.69 -10.51 -17.73
C ASP A 108 -6.60 -9.85 -16.70
N VAL A 109 -6.12 -8.80 -16.00
CA VAL A 109 -6.87 -8.10 -14.96
C VAL A 109 -7.51 -6.81 -15.48
N ASN A 110 -6.88 -6.14 -16.46
CA ASN A 110 -7.32 -4.89 -17.08
C ASN A 110 -7.70 -3.81 -16.05
N ILE A 111 -6.77 -3.51 -15.13
CA ILE A 111 -6.93 -2.51 -14.09
C ILE A 111 -5.70 -1.57 -14.11
N GLY A 112 -5.81 -0.47 -14.86
CA GLY A 112 -4.79 0.58 -14.91
C GLY A 112 -5.00 1.65 -13.84
N LEU A 113 -4.06 2.62 -13.76
CA LEU A 113 -4.14 3.71 -12.79
C LEU A 113 -5.38 4.60 -12.98
N GLU A 114 -5.94 4.67 -14.19
CA GLU A 114 -7.16 5.40 -14.52
C GLU A 114 -8.42 4.87 -13.80
N ASN A 115 -8.35 3.67 -13.23
CA ASN A 115 -9.45 3.09 -12.44
C ASN A 115 -9.46 3.58 -10.98
N TYR A 116 -8.48 4.38 -10.57
CA TYR A 116 -8.30 4.81 -9.20
C TYR A 116 -8.35 6.33 -9.05
N GLN A 117 -8.79 6.76 -7.90
CA GLN A 117 -8.67 8.11 -7.38
C GLN A 117 -7.77 8.07 -6.14
N PRO A 118 -6.45 8.30 -6.28
CA PRO A 118 -5.52 8.29 -5.16
C PRO A 118 -5.96 9.26 -4.06
N LEU A 119 -5.81 8.87 -2.80
CA LEU A 119 -6.17 9.69 -1.63
C LEU A 119 -4.94 10.24 -0.94
N ALA A 120 -4.10 9.35 -0.45
CA ALA A 120 -2.86 9.74 0.19
C ALA A 120 -1.81 8.62 0.17
N LEU A 121 -0.53 9.01 -0.01
CA LEU A 121 0.62 8.24 0.42
C LEU A 121 0.89 8.58 1.89
N MET A 122 1.00 7.58 2.74
CA MET A 122 1.19 7.76 4.18
C MET A 122 2.61 7.40 4.65
N ALA A 123 3.22 6.41 4.00
CA ALA A 123 4.59 5.97 4.29
C ALA A 123 5.19 5.20 3.10
N ILE A 124 6.50 5.11 3.10
CA ILE A 124 7.25 4.12 2.31
C ILE A 124 7.90 3.14 3.29
N ASP A 125 7.84 1.87 2.96
CA ASP A 125 8.45 0.81 3.73
C ASP A 125 9.64 0.25 2.93
N PRO A 126 10.88 0.70 3.23
CA PRO A 126 12.06 0.33 2.46
C PRO A 126 12.35 -1.17 2.54
N GLN A 127 12.89 -1.71 1.45
CA GLN A 127 13.41 -3.08 1.46
C GLN A 127 14.80 -3.09 2.11
N THR A 128 15.16 -4.23 2.67
CA THR A 128 16.48 -4.45 3.26
C THR A 128 17.18 -5.64 2.60
N ILE A 129 18.48 -5.70 2.73
CA ILE A 129 19.26 -6.91 2.43
C ILE A 129 19.63 -7.52 3.78
N MET A 130 18.97 -8.61 4.15
CA MET A 130 19.23 -9.32 5.41
C MET A 130 19.84 -10.70 5.13
N VAL A 131 20.87 -11.06 5.88
CA VAL A 131 21.53 -12.37 5.84
C VAL A 131 21.43 -13.06 7.21
N PRO A 132 21.59 -14.40 7.30
CA PRO A 132 21.79 -15.07 8.58
C PRO A 132 22.94 -14.43 9.37
N ALA A 133 22.85 -14.40 10.69
CA ALA A 133 23.86 -13.75 11.52
C ALA A 133 25.24 -14.43 11.42
N ASP A 134 25.25 -15.74 11.19
CA ASP A 134 26.45 -16.56 10.96
C ASP A 134 26.92 -16.58 9.49
N SER A 135 26.20 -15.90 8.60
CA SER A 135 26.57 -15.78 7.18
C SER A 135 28.03 -15.39 7.01
N PRO A 136 28.75 -15.95 6.01
CA PRO A 136 30.10 -15.53 5.66
C PRO A 136 30.15 -14.07 5.18
N TYR A 137 29.02 -13.54 4.68
CA TYR A 137 28.93 -12.17 4.19
C TYR A 137 28.68 -11.20 5.36
N LYS A 138 29.70 -10.41 5.71
CA LYS A 138 29.61 -9.42 6.80
C LYS A 138 29.21 -8.03 6.30
N THR A 139 29.40 -7.78 5.02
CA THR A 139 29.09 -6.52 4.33
C THR A 139 28.31 -6.78 3.04
N PHE A 140 27.56 -5.76 2.58
CA PHE A 140 26.87 -5.84 1.29
C PHE A 140 27.86 -6.04 0.13
N LYS A 141 29.06 -5.42 0.20
CA LYS A 141 30.10 -5.57 -0.81
C LYS A 141 30.55 -7.03 -0.96
N GLU A 142 30.73 -7.75 0.14
CA GLU A 142 31.09 -9.19 0.09
C GLU A 142 29.99 -10.02 -0.58
N LEU A 143 28.73 -9.77 -0.26
CA LEU A 143 27.58 -10.47 -0.85
C LEU A 143 27.51 -10.25 -2.37
N ILE A 144 27.61 -9.01 -2.83
CA ILE A 144 27.47 -8.68 -4.25
C ILE A 144 28.65 -9.16 -5.07
N GLU A 145 29.88 -9.11 -4.52
CA GLU A 145 31.07 -9.64 -5.16
C GLU A 145 31.03 -11.18 -5.28
N ALA A 146 30.49 -11.88 -4.28
CA ALA A 146 30.26 -13.32 -4.36
C ALA A 146 29.23 -13.64 -5.46
N ALA A 147 28.15 -12.89 -5.60
CA ALA A 147 27.19 -13.06 -6.68
C ALA A 147 27.82 -12.81 -8.07
N ARG A 148 28.76 -11.87 -8.18
CA ARG A 148 29.47 -11.56 -9.41
C ARG A 148 30.47 -12.67 -9.79
N LYS A 149 31.21 -13.20 -8.80
CA LYS A 149 32.17 -14.27 -9.00
C LYS A 149 31.53 -15.61 -9.35
N SER A 150 30.37 -15.88 -8.77
CA SER A 150 29.64 -17.14 -8.94
C SER A 150 28.14 -16.86 -9.21
N PRO A 151 27.81 -16.48 -10.45
CA PRO A 151 26.43 -16.13 -10.81
C PRO A 151 25.45 -17.27 -10.53
N ASN A 152 24.24 -16.94 -10.10
CA ASN A 152 23.14 -17.87 -9.79
C ASN A 152 23.45 -18.90 -8.68
N THR A 153 24.42 -18.64 -7.81
CA THR A 153 24.69 -19.50 -6.63
C THR A 153 23.99 -19.00 -5.37
N LEU A 154 23.85 -17.68 -5.22
CA LEU A 154 23.18 -17.07 -4.08
C LEU A 154 21.66 -17.07 -4.25
N VAL A 155 20.96 -17.43 -3.19
CA VAL A 155 19.50 -17.57 -3.19
C VAL A 155 18.86 -16.42 -2.41
N ALA A 156 18.05 -15.61 -3.10
CA ALA A 156 17.24 -14.55 -2.51
C ALA A 156 15.84 -15.08 -2.14
N ALA A 157 15.44 -14.91 -0.89
CA ALA A 157 14.06 -15.11 -0.46
C ALA A 157 13.23 -13.84 -0.72
N THR A 158 12.05 -14.01 -1.32
CA THR A 158 11.10 -12.91 -1.58
C THR A 158 9.67 -13.42 -1.55
N THR A 159 8.71 -12.51 -1.43
CA THR A 159 7.27 -12.84 -1.42
C THR A 159 6.65 -12.94 -2.81
N SER A 160 7.27 -12.35 -3.81
CA SER A 160 6.74 -12.33 -5.18
C SER A 160 7.82 -12.03 -6.20
N ILE A 161 7.78 -12.69 -7.35
CA ILE A 161 8.64 -12.36 -8.50
C ILE A 161 8.30 -11.00 -9.13
N GLN A 162 7.16 -10.41 -8.75
CA GLN A 162 6.64 -9.12 -9.23
C GLN A 162 6.69 -8.05 -8.13
N GLY A 163 7.14 -8.41 -6.94
CA GLY A 163 7.17 -7.55 -5.76
C GLY A 163 8.40 -6.66 -5.66
N THR A 164 8.35 -5.72 -4.72
CA THR A 164 9.40 -4.73 -4.48
C THR A 164 10.74 -5.38 -4.13
N GLY A 165 10.73 -6.48 -3.35
CA GLY A 165 11.97 -7.21 -3.02
C GLY A 165 12.67 -7.76 -4.27
N ARG A 166 11.93 -8.36 -5.22
CA ARG A 166 12.50 -8.80 -6.50
C ARG A 166 12.97 -7.62 -7.36
N GLN A 167 12.26 -6.49 -7.33
CA GLN A 167 12.66 -5.28 -8.03
C GLN A 167 14.01 -4.76 -7.51
N VAL A 168 14.25 -4.75 -6.19
CA VAL A 168 15.55 -4.38 -5.60
C VAL A 168 16.67 -5.25 -6.17
N VAL A 169 16.49 -6.57 -6.20
CA VAL A 169 17.50 -7.48 -6.75
C VAL A 169 17.71 -7.25 -8.25
N TRP A 170 16.63 -7.03 -9.01
CA TRP A 170 16.71 -6.69 -10.43
C TRP A 170 17.53 -5.40 -10.67
N MET A 171 17.31 -4.35 -9.86
CA MET A 171 18.11 -3.12 -9.93
C MET A 171 19.59 -3.38 -9.62
N LEU A 172 19.87 -4.23 -8.63
CA LEU A 172 21.24 -4.63 -8.29
C LEU A 172 21.91 -5.41 -9.43
N GLU A 173 21.20 -6.35 -10.08
CA GLU A 173 21.71 -7.10 -11.24
C GLU A 173 22.04 -6.20 -12.43
N ARG A 174 21.35 -5.07 -12.58
CA ARG A 174 21.63 -4.05 -13.60
C ARG A 174 22.77 -3.12 -13.19
N ALA A 175 22.85 -2.76 -11.92
CA ALA A 175 23.91 -1.90 -11.39
C ALA A 175 25.27 -2.61 -11.32
N VAL A 176 25.28 -3.94 -11.22
CA VAL A 176 26.51 -4.76 -11.09
C VAL A 176 26.53 -5.83 -12.18
N PRO A 177 27.13 -5.54 -13.35
CA PRO A 177 27.25 -6.50 -14.44
C PRO A 177 27.92 -7.82 -13.97
N GLY A 178 27.27 -8.94 -14.31
CA GLY A 178 27.72 -10.27 -13.92
C GLY A 178 27.16 -10.80 -12.59
N ALA A 179 26.62 -9.94 -11.71
CA ALA A 179 25.90 -10.43 -10.54
C ALA A 179 24.55 -11.01 -10.95
N LYS A 180 24.26 -12.27 -10.54
CA LYS A 180 23.00 -12.96 -10.78
C LYS A 180 22.61 -13.78 -9.56
N PHE A 181 21.29 -13.82 -9.31
CA PHE A 181 20.72 -14.48 -8.14
C PHE A 181 19.63 -15.49 -8.54
N ARG A 182 19.46 -16.53 -7.73
CA ARG A 182 18.28 -17.39 -7.77
C ARG A 182 17.23 -16.86 -6.78
N PHE A 183 15.97 -17.21 -7.01
CA PHE A 183 14.86 -16.77 -6.18
C PHE A 183 14.06 -17.95 -5.65
N VAL A 184 13.64 -17.83 -4.40
CA VAL A 184 12.60 -18.67 -3.80
C VAL A 184 11.51 -17.75 -3.28
N THR A 185 10.26 -18.02 -3.66
CA THR A 185 9.11 -17.23 -3.26
C THR A 185 8.39 -17.88 -2.10
N PHE A 186 7.97 -17.06 -1.14
CA PHE A 186 7.24 -17.43 0.06
C PHE A 186 5.84 -16.77 0.06
N LYS A 187 4.92 -17.28 0.88
CA LYS A 187 3.55 -16.74 0.98
C LYS A 187 3.47 -15.35 1.64
N GLY A 188 4.46 -15.01 2.47
CA GLY A 188 4.55 -13.74 3.19
C GLY A 188 6.00 -13.41 3.54
N GLY A 189 6.26 -12.13 3.86
CA GLY A 189 7.60 -11.66 4.22
C GLY A 189 8.12 -12.32 5.49
N SER A 190 7.26 -12.55 6.48
CA SER A 190 7.64 -13.27 7.69
C SER A 190 8.12 -14.71 7.42
N ASP A 191 7.55 -15.40 6.41
CA ASP A 191 8.00 -16.74 6.01
C ASP A 191 9.37 -16.66 5.34
N ALA A 192 9.59 -15.67 4.45
CA ALA A 192 10.87 -15.44 3.78
C ALA A 192 11.98 -15.10 4.78
N VAL A 193 11.67 -14.22 5.74
CA VAL A 193 12.58 -13.84 6.84
C VAL A 193 12.93 -15.05 7.70
N THR A 194 11.94 -15.86 8.09
CA THR A 194 12.14 -17.07 8.89
C THR A 194 13.01 -18.09 8.17
N ALA A 195 12.74 -18.32 6.89
CA ALA A 195 13.55 -19.23 6.07
C ALA A 195 15.02 -18.75 5.97
N THR A 196 15.23 -17.45 5.83
CA THR A 196 16.57 -16.87 5.79
C THR A 196 17.27 -17.00 7.14
N ALA A 197 16.58 -16.70 8.25
CA ALA A 197 17.12 -16.84 9.60
C ALA A 197 17.49 -18.28 9.94
N GLY A 198 16.79 -19.27 9.33
CA GLY A 198 17.08 -20.69 9.43
C GLY A 198 18.17 -21.20 8.47
N GLY A 199 18.80 -20.32 7.67
CA GLY A 199 19.87 -20.69 6.73
C GLY A 199 19.37 -21.39 5.45
N HIS A 200 18.04 -21.42 5.19
CA HIS A 200 17.49 -22.06 3.99
C HIS A 200 17.66 -21.21 2.71
N THR A 201 17.97 -19.93 2.86
CA THR A 201 18.32 -19.01 1.77
C THR A 201 19.52 -18.17 2.15
N THR A 202 20.21 -17.62 1.15
CA THR A 202 21.43 -16.84 1.38
C THR A 202 21.10 -15.48 1.99
N PHE A 203 20.02 -14.85 1.51
CA PHE A 203 19.57 -13.55 1.98
C PHE A 203 18.08 -13.36 1.69
N THR A 204 17.48 -12.36 2.32
CA THR A 204 16.15 -11.89 1.98
C THR A 204 16.13 -10.40 1.66
N THR A 205 15.17 -9.98 0.86
CA THR A 205 14.93 -8.58 0.49
C THR A 205 13.62 -8.05 1.09
N GLU A 206 13.22 -8.55 2.22
CA GLU A 206 11.97 -8.13 2.87
C GLU A 206 12.14 -6.84 3.71
N ASN A 207 11.02 -6.27 4.14
CA ASN A 207 11.00 -5.05 4.93
C ASN A 207 11.61 -5.27 6.32
N LEU A 208 12.27 -4.26 6.89
CA LEU A 208 12.89 -4.38 8.21
C LEU A 208 11.86 -4.65 9.32
N SER A 209 10.65 -4.12 9.17
CA SER A 209 9.54 -4.37 10.09
C SER A 209 9.23 -5.87 10.26
N GLU A 210 9.35 -6.66 9.20
CA GLU A 210 9.09 -8.10 9.21
C GLU A 210 10.28 -8.90 9.78
N GLY A 211 11.50 -8.38 9.63
CA GLY A 211 12.74 -8.98 10.14
C GLY A 211 13.17 -8.52 11.54
N ARG A 212 12.50 -7.52 12.11
CA ARG A 212 12.94 -6.81 13.32
C ARG A 212 13.28 -7.74 14.48
N SER A 213 12.38 -8.63 14.85
CA SER A 213 12.58 -9.57 15.96
C SER A 213 13.79 -10.50 15.78
N PHE A 214 14.08 -10.89 14.52
CA PHE A 214 15.24 -11.71 14.20
C PHE A 214 16.54 -10.90 14.23
N VAL A 215 16.50 -9.61 13.85
CA VAL A 215 17.65 -8.70 13.94
C VAL A 215 17.96 -8.38 15.40
N GLU A 216 16.96 -8.02 16.20
CA GLU A 216 17.09 -7.78 17.65
C GLU A 216 17.57 -9.04 18.38
N GLY A 217 17.06 -10.21 17.98
CA GLY A 217 17.49 -11.53 18.48
C GLY A 217 18.82 -12.03 17.94
N LYS A 218 19.55 -11.21 17.16
CA LYS A 218 20.86 -11.53 16.57
C LYS A 218 20.86 -12.81 15.71
N LYS A 219 19.72 -13.14 15.11
CA LYS A 219 19.58 -14.26 14.15
C LYS A 219 19.74 -13.80 12.70
N LEU A 220 19.49 -12.53 12.42
CA LEU A 220 19.75 -11.89 11.13
C LEU A 220 20.63 -10.66 11.31
N ARG A 221 21.33 -10.30 10.24
CA ARG A 221 22.12 -9.07 10.07
C ARG A 221 21.59 -8.31 8.87
N VAL A 222 21.36 -7.01 9.03
CA VAL A 222 21.02 -6.13 7.93
C VAL A 222 22.31 -5.60 7.31
N LEU A 223 22.50 -5.82 6.01
CA LEU A 223 23.69 -5.36 5.29
C LEU A 223 23.50 -4.00 4.61
N ALA A 224 22.26 -3.70 4.16
CA ALA A 224 21.90 -2.45 3.51
C ALA A 224 20.39 -2.24 3.49
N ILE A 225 19.98 -0.98 3.28
CA ILE A 225 18.60 -0.56 3.10
C ILE A 225 18.45 0.11 1.73
N SER A 226 17.32 -0.07 1.07
CA SER A 226 17.02 0.50 -0.25
C SER A 226 16.32 1.87 -0.18
N SER A 227 16.46 2.61 0.90
CA SER A 227 15.96 3.99 1.03
C SER A 227 16.95 5.02 0.46
N ASP A 228 16.46 6.23 0.21
CA ASP A 228 17.27 7.39 -0.20
C ASP A 228 18.14 7.94 0.94
N LYS A 229 17.75 7.68 2.19
CA LYS A 229 18.45 8.07 3.42
C LYS A 229 18.42 6.94 4.42
N ARG A 230 19.38 6.94 5.35
CA ARG A 230 19.35 6.02 6.50
C ARG A 230 18.08 6.23 7.31
N LEU A 231 17.54 5.13 7.82
CA LEU A 231 16.39 5.20 8.72
C LEU A 231 16.86 5.62 10.12
N PRO A 232 16.18 6.58 10.78
CA PRO A 232 16.52 6.98 12.14
C PRO A 232 16.55 5.82 13.15
N GLN A 233 15.74 4.79 12.90
CA GLN A 233 15.63 3.59 13.71
C GLN A 233 16.73 2.54 13.45
N ALA A 234 17.53 2.73 12.38
CA ALA A 234 18.65 1.88 12.01
C ALA A 234 19.83 2.73 11.49
N PRO A 235 20.37 3.67 12.28
CA PRO A 235 21.33 4.68 11.82
C PRO A 235 22.68 4.06 11.41
N ASP A 236 23.02 2.88 11.91
CA ASP A 236 24.27 2.18 11.58
C ASP A 236 24.18 1.39 10.27
N VAL A 237 22.97 1.19 9.72
CA VAL A 237 22.79 0.45 8.48
C VAL A 237 22.91 1.39 7.29
N PRO A 238 23.87 1.18 6.36
CA PRO A 238 24.04 2.03 5.21
C PRO A 238 22.91 1.83 4.19
N THR A 239 22.63 2.85 3.39
CA THR A 239 21.77 2.71 2.21
C THR A 239 22.56 2.11 1.06
N LEU A 240 21.86 1.48 0.10
CA LEU A 240 22.50 0.99 -1.13
C LEU A 240 23.14 2.14 -1.92
N GLN A 241 22.54 3.35 -1.89
CA GLN A 241 23.13 4.54 -2.52
C GLN A 241 24.46 4.97 -1.87
N GLU A 242 24.54 4.99 -0.53
CA GLU A 242 25.80 5.28 0.17
C GLU A 242 26.90 4.28 -0.15
N LEU A 243 26.52 3.04 -0.47
CA LEU A 243 27.45 1.98 -0.89
C LEU A 243 27.82 2.07 -2.39
N GLY A 244 27.31 3.06 -3.13
CA GLY A 244 27.59 3.30 -4.54
C GLY A 244 26.66 2.57 -5.51
N TYR A 245 25.56 1.99 -5.03
CA TYR A 245 24.56 1.32 -5.87
C TYR A 245 23.31 2.21 -5.99
N PRO A 246 22.91 2.64 -7.22
CA PRO A 246 21.79 3.56 -7.41
C PRO A 246 20.44 2.81 -7.29
N VAL A 247 20.19 2.20 -6.14
CA VAL A 247 19.01 1.39 -5.86
C VAL A 247 18.22 2.02 -4.73
N VAL A 248 17.05 2.56 -5.07
CA VAL A 248 16.06 3.07 -4.13
C VAL A 248 14.70 2.47 -4.48
N ALA A 249 14.16 1.68 -3.58
CA ALA A 249 12.84 1.09 -3.72
C ALA A 249 12.22 0.82 -2.34
N GLY A 250 10.91 0.94 -2.26
CA GLY A 250 10.19 0.66 -1.03
C GLY A 250 8.73 0.34 -1.33
N THR A 251 8.11 -0.39 -0.44
CA THR A 251 6.71 -0.73 -0.55
C THR A 251 5.85 0.50 -0.23
N ILE A 252 4.98 0.88 -1.15
CA ILE A 252 4.02 1.97 -1.00
C ILE A 252 3.03 1.62 0.11
N ARG A 253 2.76 2.57 1.00
CA ARG A 253 1.72 2.49 2.04
C ARG A 253 0.79 3.69 1.87
N GLY A 254 -0.30 3.52 1.17
CA GLY A 254 -1.24 4.59 0.86
C GLY A 254 -2.67 4.08 0.71
N PHE A 255 -3.56 4.97 0.29
CA PHE A 255 -4.98 4.67 0.13
C PHE A 255 -5.53 5.27 -1.16
N THR A 256 -6.55 4.63 -1.71
CA THR A 256 -7.23 5.08 -2.93
C THR A 256 -8.73 4.79 -2.88
N PHE A 257 -9.52 5.61 -3.56
CA PHE A 257 -10.85 5.27 -4.04
C PHE A 257 -10.78 4.64 -5.45
N THR A 258 -11.89 4.09 -5.90
CA THR A 258 -12.13 3.89 -7.33
C THR A 258 -12.38 5.24 -8.02
N ALA A 259 -12.12 5.30 -9.33
CA ALA A 259 -12.40 6.50 -10.11
C ALA A 259 -13.90 6.85 -10.14
N GLY A 260 -14.20 8.15 -10.22
CA GLY A 260 -15.55 8.67 -10.33
C GLY A 260 -16.26 8.98 -9.00
N VAL A 261 -15.57 8.84 -7.87
CA VAL A 261 -16.10 9.23 -6.54
C VAL A 261 -16.27 10.75 -6.45
N PRO A 262 -17.34 11.24 -5.79
CA PRO A 262 -17.57 12.68 -5.61
C PRO A 262 -16.39 13.40 -4.94
N LYS A 263 -16.09 14.61 -5.43
CA LYS A 263 -14.97 15.42 -4.91
C LYS A 263 -15.06 15.68 -3.40
N GLU A 264 -16.24 15.85 -2.88
CA GLU A 264 -16.48 16.03 -1.43
C GLU A 264 -15.94 14.84 -0.63
N ALA A 265 -16.22 13.61 -1.07
CA ALA A 265 -15.74 12.40 -0.40
C ALA A 265 -14.21 12.28 -0.49
N VAL A 266 -13.61 12.65 -1.61
CA VAL A 266 -12.14 12.69 -1.78
C VAL A 266 -11.54 13.69 -0.78
N THR A 267 -12.05 14.91 -0.73
CA THR A 267 -11.55 15.97 0.18
C THR A 267 -11.71 15.57 1.64
N THR A 268 -12.88 15.03 2.03
CA THR A 268 -13.13 14.58 3.41
C THR A 268 -12.16 13.49 3.82
N MET A 269 -11.95 12.49 2.96
CA MET A 269 -11.06 11.38 3.26
C MET A 269 -9.58 11.82 3.28
N GLU A 270 -9.14 12.63 2.31
CA GLU A 270 -7.78 13.18 2.27
C GLU A 270 -7.47 13.97 3.54
N THR A 271 -8.39 14.85 3.98
CA THR A 271 -8.26 15.63 5.21
C THR A 271 -8.14 14.74 6.44
N ALA A 272 -8.97 13.69 6.55
CA ALA A 272 -8.91 12.76 7.67
C ALA A 272 -7.59 11.97 7.70
N LEU A 273 -7.08 11.55 6.54
CA LEU A 273 -5.79 10.87 6.40
C LEU A 273 -4.63 11.80 6.75
N GLU A 274 -4.68 13.08 6.34
CA GLU A 274 -3.66 14.07 6.70
C GLU A 274 -3.65 14.33 8.21
N GLN A 275 -4.80 14.50 8.84
CA GLN A 275 -4.91 14.65 10.29
C GLN A 275 -4.37 13.41 11.01
N ALA A 276 -4.72 12.21 10.54
CA ALA A 276 -4.19 10.96 11.07
C ALA A 276 -2.66 10.90 10.96
N HIS A 277 -2.08 11.29 9.81
CA HIS A 277 -0.64 11.33 9.58
C HIS A 277 0.09 12.33 10.51
N ARG A 278 -0.54 13.46 10.83
CA ARG A 278 0.03 14.48 11.75
C ARG A 278 -0.08 14.09 13.21
N SER A 279 -0.89 13.08 13.56
CA SER A 279 -1.13 12.68 14.95
C SER A 279 0.12 12.07 15.61
N LYS A 280 0.20 12.19 16.94
CA LYS A 280 1.24 11.56 17.75
C LYS A 280 1.21 10.03 17.57
N GLN A 281 0.03 9.44 17.54
CA GLN A 281 -0.16 8.00 17.41
C GLN A 281 0.42 7.47 16.08
N TRP A 282 0.28 8.24 14.99
CA TRP A 282 0.88 7.87 13.71
C TRP A 282 2.41 7.92 13.79
N LYS A 283 2.98 8.96 14.37
CA LYS A 283 4.44 9.08 14.51
C LYS A 283 5.03 7.93 15.34
N GLU A 284 4.38 7.59 16.45
CA GLU A 284 4.76 6.42 17.25
C GLU A 284 4.60 5.10 16.48
N PHE A 285 3.56 4.98 15.64
CA PHE A 285 3.35 3.80 14.79
C PHE A 285 4.45 3.66 13.74
N VAL A 286 4.78 4.73 13.03
CA VAL A 286 5.83 4.76 12.00
C VAL A 286 7.20 4.43 12.61
N GLU A 287 7.53 5.02 13.76
CA GLU A 287 8.77 4.75 14.48
C GLU A 287 8.89 3.28 14.89
N ARG A 288 7.83 2.74 15.51
CA ARG A 288 7.79 1.34 15.94
C ARG A 288 7.91 0.35 14.80
N ASN A 289 7.33 0.66 13.64
CA ASN A 289 7.33 -0.23 12.48
C ASN A 289 8.45 0.07 11.48
N ILE A 290 9.31 1.06 11.76
CA ILE A 290 10.49 1.41 10.96
C ILE A 290 10.10 1.80 9.52
N PHE A 291 9.03 2.57 9.36
CA PHE A 291 8.63 3.12 8.08
C PHE A 291 9.28 4.48 7.84
N GLN A 292 9.55 4.80 6.58
CA GLN A 292 9.87 6.15 6.18
C GLN A 292 8.58 6.99 6.19
N ASP A 293 8.53 7.98 7.10
CA ASP A 293 7.38 8.85 7.27
C ASP A 293 7.30 9.87 6.12
N ILE A 294 6.29 9.77 5.31
CA ILE A 294 6.05 10.66 4.17
C ILE A 294 4.56 10.84 3.95
N PHE A 295 4.13 12.07 3.63
CA PHE A 295 2.77 12.34 3.25
C PHE A 295 2.73 13.03 1.88
N LEU A 296 1.95 12.46 0.97
CA LEU A 296 1.52 13.10 -0.27
C LEU A 296 0.01 13.00 -0.34
N GLY A 297 -0.67 14.13 -0.42
CA GLY A 297 -2.12 14.16 -0.65
C GLY A 297 -2.49 13.65 -2.05
N SER A 298 -3.76 13.67 -2.37
CA SER A 298 -4.35 13.07 -3.57
C SER A 298 -3.60 13.41 -4.88
N ALA A 299 -3.37 14.69 -5.16
CA ALA A 299 -2.68 15.12 -6.38
C ALA A 299 -1.20 14.70 -6.40
N GLY A 300 -0.50 14.84 -5.26
CA GLY A 300 0.90 14.42 -5.12
C GLY A 300 1.06 12.91 -5.26
N PHE A 301 0.14 12.14 -4.65
CA PHE A 301 0.18 10.68 -4.74
C PHE A 301 -0.16 10.17 -6.15
N ALA A 302 -1.09 10.80 -6.86
CA ALA A 302 -1.37 10.49 -8.27
C ALA A 302 -0.13 10.68 -9.15
N LYS A 303 0.56 11.82 -9.00
CA LYS A 303 1.82 12.10 -9.71
C LYS A 303 2.91 11.08 -9.36
N PHE A 304 3.05 10.74 -8.08
CA PHE A 304 4.00 9.73 -7.61
C PHE A 304 3.73 8.36 -8.24
N LEU A 305 2.46 7.90 -8.27
CA LEU A 305 2.09 6.62 -8.87
C LEU A 305 2.37 6.60 -10.39
N ALA A 306 2.06 7.68 -11.10
CA ALA A 306 2.32 7.79 -12.54
C ALA A 306 3.83 7.72 -12.84
N GLN A 307 4.65 8.45 -12.08
CA GLN A 307 6.10 8.40 -12.19
C GLN A 307 6.64 6.99 -11.90
N ARG A 308 6.20 6.37 -10.80
CA ARG A 308 6.62 5.01 -10.43
C ARG A 308 6.21 3.98 -11.46
N LEU A 309 5.05 4.14 -12.10
CA LEU A 309 4.61 3.24 -13.18
C LEU A 309 5.63 3.24 -14.32
N GLU A 310 6.06 4.41 -14.77
CA GLU A 310 7.06 4.52 -15.86
C GLU A 310 8.45 3.99 -15.42
N GLU A 311 8.91 4.33 -14.22
CA GLU A 311 10.19 3.86 -13.68
C GLU A 311 10.26 2.33 -13.53
N THR A 312 9.12 1.69 -13.22
CA THR A 312 9.05 0.24 -13.01
C THR A 312 8.75 -0.55 -14.28
N ARG A 313 8.42 0.10 -15.39
CA ARG A 313 8.13 -0.55 -16.67
C ARG A 313 9.20 -1.55 -17.09
N PRO A 314 10.51 -1.20 -17.14
CA PRO A 314 11.55 -2.13 -17.57
C PRO A 314 11.65 -3.39 -16.67
N PHE A 315 11.35 -3.23 -15.38
CA PHE A 315 11.29 -4.37 -14.46
C PHE A 315 10.13 -5.31 -14.80
N TYR A 316 8.94 -4.77 -15.01
CA TYR A 316 7.75 -5.58 -15.34
C TYR A 316 7.86 -6.24 -16.71
N ASP A 317 8.51 -5.59 -17.68
CA ASP A 317 8.82 -6.18 -18.99
C ASP A 317 9.76 -7.39 -18.82
N ASP A 318 10.85 -7.23 -18.06
CA ASP A 318 11.85 -8.28 -17.82
C ASP A 318 11.29 -9.50 -17.03
N VAL A 319 10.31 -9.29 -16.14
CA VAL A 319 9.67 -10.40 -15.40
C VAL A 319 8.44 -10.98 -16.12
N GLY A 320 8.20 -10.57 -17.37
CA GLY A 320 7.18 -11.15 -18.25
C GLY A 320 5.76 -10.65 -17.99
N LEU A 321 5.59 -9.51 -17.32
CA LEU A 321 4.30 -8.83 -17.17
C LEU A 321 4.05 -7.76 -18.24
N GLY A 322 5.10 -7.34 -18.95
CA GLY A 322 4.97 -6.33 -20.00
C GLY A 322 3.88 -6.69 -21.00
N ARG A 323 3.06 -5.71 -21.39
CA ARG A 323 2.13 -5.90 -22.50
C ARG A 323 2.98 -6.27 -23.72
N LYS A 324 2.82 -7.47 -24.25
CA LYS A 324 3.30 -7.74 -25.59
C LYS A 324 2.64 -6.74 -26.53
N PRO A 325 3.42 -6.09 -27.40
CA PRO A 325 2.90 -5.11 -28.35
C PRO A 325 1.78 -5.67 -29.22
#